data_8ab3a5a87050f8e1a0983d1bb7adb971
#
_entry.id   8ab3a5a87050f8e1a0983d1bb7adb971
#
_cell.length_a   1.000
_cell.length_b   1.000
_cell.length_c   1.000
_cell.angle_alpha   90.00
_cell.angle_beta   90.00
_cell.angle_gamma   90.00
#
_symmetry.space_group_name_H-M   'P 1'
#
loop_
_entity.id
_entity.type
_entity.pdbx_description
1 polymer ?
#
loop_
_entity_poly.entity_id
_entity_poly.type
_entity_poly.pdbx_seq_one_letter_code
_entity_poly.pdbx_strand_id
1 'polypeptide(L)'
;MRLRNIPGANDAILNSGYCIKNPEEQKGHWQDCFNKVQPLHIEIGMGKGRFIMDMAALHPDINYIGIERYSSVLLRALQKMEQNPLPNIKFICMDAADVAEVFAKDEVDRIYLNFSDPWPKDRHAKRRLTSRQFFARYDQILKKEGHLEFKTDNQDLFTFSLEEVPEAGWKLDASTRDLHHDPVLNEGNVMTEYEEKFSFKGNPICKLIASR
;
A
#
# COMPACT_ATOMS: atom_id res chain seq x y z
N MET A 1 1.20 -18.23 3.89
CA MET A 1 1.11 -18.47 5.38
C MET A 1 -0.36 -18.52 5.76
N ARG A 2 -0.81 -19.53 6.53
CA ARG A 2 -2.22 -19.56 6.97
C ARG A 2 -2.41 -18.49 8.05
N LEU A 3 -3.19 -17.45 7.76
CA LEU A 3 -3.54 -16.41 8.72
C LEU A 3 -4.38 -17.07 9.84
N ARG A 4 -3.92 -16.93 11.08
CA ARG A 4 -4.68 -17.38 12.25
C ARG A 4 -5.58 -16.23 12.68
N ASN A 5 -6.87 -16.51 12.86
CA ASN A 5 -7.76 -15.56 13.51
C ASN A 5 -7.27 -15.32 14.96
N ILE A 6 -7.12 -14.06 15.34
CA ILE A 6 -6.76 -13.68 16.70
C ILE A 6 -8.05 -13.21 17.38
N PRO A 7 -8.53 -13.92 18.40
CA PRO A 7 -9.69 -13.47 19.18
C PRO A 7 -9.48 -12.03 19.69
N GLY A 8 -10.51 -11.19 19.60
CA GLY A 8 -10.45 -9.80 20.05
C GLY A 8 -9.77 -8.82 19.08
N ALA A 9 -9.24 -9.28 17.92
CA ALA A 9 -8.59 -8.38 16.97
C ALA A 9 -9.54 -7.30 16.42
N ASN A 10 -10.79 -7.66 16.12
CA ASN A 10 -11.80 -6.70 15.68
C ASN A 10 -12.14 -5.68 16.76
N ASP A 11 -12.30 -6.11 18.01
CA ASP A 11 -12.57 -5.20 19.13
C ASP A 11 -11.40 -4.23 19.35
N ALA A 12 -10.16 -4.71 19.26
CA ALA A 12 -8.98 -3.86 19.37
C ALA A 12 -8.94 -2.81 18.26
N ILE A 13 -9.26 -3.16 17.02
CA ILE A 13 -9.36 -2.24 15.89
C ILE A 13 -10.46 -1.20 16.15
N LEU A 14 -11.64 -1.64 16.56
CA LEU A 14 -12.77 -0.75 16.84
C LEU A 14 -12.52 0.22 17.99
N ASN A 15 -11.65 -0.12 18.93
CA ASN A 15 -11.32 0.71 20.08
C ASN A 15 -10.03 1.51 19.91
N SER A 16 -9.29 1.29 18.83
CA SER A 16 -8.04 2.02 18.56
C SER A 16 -8.30 3.43 18.04
N GLY A 17 -7.56 4.42 18.56
CA GLY A 17 -7.53 5.79 18.03
C GLY A 17 -6.70 5.94 16.74
N TYR A 18 -6.00 4.89 16.34
CA TYR A 18 -5.19 4.89 15.11
C TYR A 18 -5.93 4.31 13.91
N CYS A 19 -7.05 3.59 14.14
CA CYS A 19 -7.84 2.97 13.09
C CYS A 19 -9.14 3.74 12.85
N ILE A 20 -9.39 4.12 11.60
CA ILE A 20 -10.63 4.78 11.19
C ILE A 20 -11.71 3.70 11.02
N LYS A 21 -12.85 3.88 11.69
CA LYS A 21 -13.93 2.88 11.77
C LYS A 21 -14.85 2.90 10.57
N ASN A 22 -15.24 4.09 10.14
CA ASN A 22 -16.15 4.34 9.01
C ASN A 22 -15.39 5.12 7.95
N PRO A 23 -14.49 4.47 7.20
CA PRO A 23 -13.61 5.19 6.27
C PRO A 23 -14.37 5.87 5.12
N GLU A 24 -15.56 5.39 4.77
CA GLU A 24 -16.45 5.98 3.76
C GLU A 24 -16.95 7.38 4.16
N GLU A 25 -17.07 7.65 5.46
CA GLU A 25 -17.46 8.97 5.98
C GLU A 25 -16.33 10.01 5.85
N GLN A 26 -15.08 9.55 5.62
CA GLN A 26 -13.92 10.41 5.45
C GLN A 26 -13.66 10.79 3.98
N LYS A 27 -14.44 10.27 3.04
CA LYS A 27 -14.28 10.53 1.61
C LYS A 27 -14.30 12.03 1.30
N GLY A 28 -13.19 12.57 0.81
CA GLY A 28 -12.99 14.00 0.56
C GLY A 28 -12.57 14.82 1.80
N HIS A 29 -12.43 14.17 2.97
CA HIS A 29 -12.13 14.80 4.25
C HIS A 29 -10.97 14.14 5.01
N TRP A 30 -10.15 13.33 4.34
CA TRP A 30 -9.07 12.59 4.98
C TRP A 30 -8.08 13.47 5.74
N GLN A 31 -7.89 14.73 5.31
CA GLN A 31 -7.03 15.68 5.99
C GLN A 31 -7.50 16.01 7.42
N ASP A 32 -8.80 15.91 7.68
CA ASP A 32 -9.39 16.18 9.01
C ASP A 32 -9.02 15.08 10.04
N CYS A 33 -8.55 13.93 9.57
CA CYS A 33 -8.04 12.85 10.43
C CYS A 33 -6.62 13.10 10.96
N PHE A 34 -5.95 14.18 10.51
CA PHE A 34 -4.58 14.52 10.84
C PHE A 34 -4.46 15.93 11.42
N ASN A 35 -3.38 16.19 12.15
CA ASN A 35 -3.14 17.51 12.75
C ASN A 35 -2.70 18.57 11.74
N LYS A 36 -2.31 18.17 10.53
CA LYS A 36 -1.82 19.04 9.47
C LYS A 36 -2.32 18.58 8.12
N VAL A 37 -2.63 19.54 7.26
CA VAL A 37 -2.90 19.30 5.84
C VAL A 37 -1.55 19.07 5.13
N GLN A 38 -1.35 17.87 4.61
CA GLN A 38 -0.11 17.43 3.98
C GLN A 38 -0.43 16.48 2.79
N PRO A 39 0.50 16.21 1.87
CA PRO A 39 0.31 15.17 0.86
C PRO A 39 -0.14 13.85 1.51
N LEU A 40 -1.06 13.14 0.85
CA LEU A 40 -1.62 11.89 1.36
C LEU A 40 -1.10 10.70 0.56
N HIS A 41 -0.33 9.84 1.21
CA HIS A 41 0.15 8.59 0.64
C HIS A 41 -0.57 7.39 1.26
N ILE A 42 -0.86 6.38 0.45
CA ILE A 42 -1.52 5.15 0.94
C ILE A 42 -0.70 3.91 0.61
N GLU A 43 -0.69 2.92 1.51
CA GLU A 43 -0.22 1.57 1.22
C GLU A 43 -1.38 0.60 1.26
N ILE A 44 -1.58 -0.14 0.16
CA ILE A 44 -2.65 -1.13 0.05
C ILE A 44 -2.05 -2.53 0.26
N GLY A 45 -2.59 -3.25 1.26
CA GLY A 45 -2.02 -4.52 1.70
C GLY A 45 -0.79 -4.35 2.58
N MET A 46 -0.81 -3.39 3.51
CA MET A 46 0.33 -3.01 4.34
C MET A 46 0.86 -4.10 5.27
N GLY A 47 0.15 -5.21 5.41
CA GLY A 47 0.54 -6.27 6.31
C GLY A 47 0.63 -5.80 7.77
N LYS A 48 1.78 -6.03 8.40
CA LYS A 48 2.04 -5.59 9.79
C LYS A 48 2.55 -4.14 9.89
N GLY A 49 2.49 -3.37 8.80
CA GLY A 49 2.68 -1.94 8.76
C GLY A 49 4.13 -1.44 8.87
N ARG A 50 5.15 -2.31 8.78
CA ARG A 50 6.55 -1.85 8.92
C ARG A 50 6.90 -0.78 7.90
N PHE A 51 6.67 -1.03 6.62
CA PHE A 51 7.03 -0.11 5.54
C PHE A 51 6.37 1.26 5.73
N ILE A 52 5.05 1.30 5.88
CA ILE A 52 4.33 2.58 5.95
C ILE A 52 4.62 3.34 7.25
N MET A 53 4.92 2.64 8.35
CA MET A 53 5.35 3.27 9.61
C MET A 53 6.77 3.84 9.50
N ASP A 54 7.69 3.12 8.87
CA ASP A 54 9.05 3.62 8.61
C ASP A 54 9.00 4.83 7.67
N MET A 55 8.16 4.81 6.62
CA MET A 55 7.90 5.96 5.75
C MET A 55 7.35 7.16 6.52
N ALA A 56 6.37 6.95 7.40
CA ALA A 56 5.78 8.01 8.21
C ALA A 56 6.78 8.63 9.21
N ALA A 57 7.69 7.83 9.75
CA ALA A 57 8.76 8.30 10.63
C ALA A 57 9.82 9.11 9.88
N LEU A 58 10.19 8.68 8.65
CA LEU A 58 11.17 9.35 7.80
C LEU A 58 10.65 10.65 7.19
N HIS A 59 9.33 10.74 6.92
CA HIS A 59 8.70 11.86 6.23
C HIS A 59 7.55 12.43 7.07
N PRO A 60 7.84 13.22 8.12
CA PRO A 60 6.81 13.78 9.02
C PRO A 60 5.96 14.88 8.36
N ASP A 61 6.30 15.29 7.15
CA ASP A 61 5.61 16.26 6.29
C ASP A 61 4.63 15.61 5.31
N ILE A 62 4.40 14.30 5.40
CA ILE A 62 3.46 13.52 4.60
C ILE A 62 2.50 12.78 5.52
N ASN A 63 1.22 12.76 5.21
CA ASN A 63 0.21 11.95 5.88
C ASN A 63 0.10 10.57 5.22
N TYR A 64 -0.03 9.53 6.03
CA TYR A 64 -0.06 8.15 5.56
C TYR A 64 -1.33 7.42 5.99
N ILE A 65 -1.87 6.58 5.09
CA ILE A 65 -2.95 5.64 5.42
C ILE A 65 -2.53 4.23 5.02
N GLY A 66 -2.47 3.34 6.00
CA GLY A 66 -2.23 1.93 5.78
C GLY A 66 -3.55 1.15 5.68
N ILE A 67 -3.73 0.40 4.60
CA ILE A 67 -4.93 -0.40 4.33
C ILE A 67 -4.56 -1.88 4.44
N GLU A 68 -5.27 -2.62 5.31
CA GLU A 68 -5.11 -4.06 5.46
C GLU A 68 -6.49 -4.73 5.63
N ARG A 69 -6.68 -5.82 4.90
CA ARG A 69 -7.96 -6.55 4.91
C ARG A 69 -8.15 -7.40 6.17
N TYR A 70 -7.06 -7.95 6.69
CA TYR A 70 -7.12 -8.92 7.78
C TYR A 70 -6.89 -8.27 9.14
N SER A 71 -7.92 -8.24 9.98
CA SER A 71 -7.88 -7.64 11.32
C SER A 71 -6.75 -8.21 12.19
N SER A 72 -6.49 -9.51 12.11
CA SER A 72 -5.40 -10.16 12.87
C SER A 72 -4.01 -9.73 12.43
N VAL A 73 -3.85 -9.25 11.21
CA VAL A 73 -2.60 -8.70 10.69
C VAL A 73 -2.47 -7.23 11.07
N LEU A 74 -3.54 -6.46 10.85
CA LEU A 74 -3.62 -5.04 11.23
C LEU A 74 -3.38 -4.83 12.73
N LEU A 75 -3.87 -5.74 13.59
CA LEU A 75 -3.62 -5.70 15.03
C LEU A 75 -2.10 -5.59 15.36
N ARG A 76 -1.23 -6.20 14.56
CA ARG A 76 0.23 -6.10 14.78
C ARG A 76 0.76 -4.70 14.49
N ALA A 77 0.20 -4.01 13.51
CA ALA A 77 0.55 -2.61 13.25
C ALA A 77 0.05 -1.71 14.40
N LEU A 78 -1.17 -1.92 14.89
CA LEU A 78 -1.69 -1.18 16.05
C LEU A 78 -0.81 -1.36 17.30
N GLN A 79 -0.38 -2.58 17.59
CA GLN A 79 0.52 -2.86 18.72
C GLN A 79 1.87 -2.12 18.60
N LYS A 80 2.40 -1.98 17.38
CA LYS A 80 3.59 -1.17 17.13
C LYS A 80 3.33 0.33 17.34
N MET A 81 2.19 0.82 16.88
CA MET A 81 1.78 2.22 17.05
C MET A 81 1.57 2.60 18.52
N GLU A 82 1.08 1.70 19.34
CA GLU A 82 0.97 1.90 20.80
C GLU A 82 2.34 2.06 21.45
N GLN A 83 3.36 1.37 20.95
CA GLN A 83 4.73 1.46 21.46
C GLN A 83 5.47 2.71 20.94
N ASN A 84 5.25 3.07 19.67
CA ASN A 84 5.92 4.19 19.00
C ASN A 84 4.86 5.01 18.22
N PRO A 85 4.11 5.89 18.87
CA PRO A 85 3.06 6.68 18.22
C PRO A 85 3.63 7.64 17.16
N LEU A 86 2.99 7.66 15.99
CA LEU A 86 3.28 8.59 14.90
C LEU A 86 2.04 9.43 14.60
N PRO A 87 2.14 10.78 14.54
CA PRO A 87 0.98 11.65 14.39
C PRO A 87 0.44 11.69 12.95
N ASN A 88 1.24 11.29 11.98
CA ASN A 88 0.98 11.40 10.54
C ASN A 88 0.60 10.07 9.88
N ILE A 89 0.11 9.09 10.65
CA ILE A 89 -0.36 7.80 10.09
C ILE A 89 -1.68 7.37 10.72
N LYS A 90 -2.56 6.82 9.90
CA LYS A 90 -3.81 6.14 10.28
C LYS A 90 -3.94 4.81 9.55
N PHE A 91 -4.80 3.95 10.05
CA PHE A 91 -5.06 2.63 9.48
C PHE A 91 -6.53 2.43 9.14
N ILE A 92 -6.79 1.57 8.14
CA ILE A 92 -8.13 1.15 7.74
C ILE A 92 -8.15 -0.37 7.61
N CYS A 93 -9.17 -1.01 8.18
CA CYS A 93 -9.42 -2.45 8.00
C CYS A 93 -10.49 -2.63 6.92
N MET A 94 -10.07 -2.82 5.65
CA MET A 94 -11.00 -2.94 4.53
C MET A 94 -10.44 -3.77 3.36
N ASP A 95 -11.32 -4.18 2.45
CA ASP A 95 -10.89 -4.76 1.17
C ASP A 95 -10.39 -3.65 0.21
N ALA A 96 -9.29 -3.90 -0.47
CA ALA A 96 -8.74 -2.99 -1.47
C ALA A 96 -9.72 -2.69 -2.63
N ALA A 97 -10.69 -3.57 -2.87
CA ALA A 97 -11.70 -3.36 -3.90
C ALA A 97 -12.56 -2.10 -3.66
N ASP A 98 -12.64 -1.64 -2.42
CA ASP A 98 -13.53 -0.56 -1.99
C ASP A 98 -12.80 0.80 -1.89
N VAL A 99 -11.54 0.93 -2.38
CA VAL A 99 -10.76 2.18 -2.26
C VAL A 99 -11.45 3.39 -2.88
N ALA A 100 -12.18 3.22 -4.00
CA ALA A 100 -12.91 4.30 -4.66
C ALA A 100 -14.17 4.75 -3.89
N GLU A 101 -14.65 3.93 -2.95
CA GLU A 101 -15.75 4.31 -2.05
C GLU A 101 -15.26 5.12 -0.85
N VAL A 102 -13.97 5.01 -0.54
CA VAL A 102 -13.35 5.56 0.66
C VAL A 102 -12.57 6.84 0.38
N PHE A 103 -11.95 6.96 -0.80
CA PHE A 103 -11.22 8.15 -1.21
C PHE A 103 -11.97 8.90 -2.32
N ALA A 104 -11.94 10.23 -2.26
CA ALA A 104 -12.49 11.08 -3.30
C ALA A 104 -11.52 11.22 -4.49
N LYS A 105 -12.02 11.82 -5.55
CA LYS A 105 -11.23 12.13 -6.74
C LYS A 105 -10.08 13.09 -6.37
N ASP A 106 -8.88 12.76 -6.86
CA ASP A 106 -7.67 13.55 -6.69
C ASP A 106 -7.30 13.80 -5.20
N GLU A 107 -7.62 12.86 -4.31
CA GLU A 107 -7.36 12.96 -2.87
C GLU A 107 -6.02 12.32 -2.46
N VAL A 108 -5.55 11.33 -3.22
CA VAL A 108 -4.33 10.57 -2.93
C VAL A 108 -3.17 11.05 -3.80
N ASP A 109 -2.03 11.32 -3.19
CA ASP A 109 -0.81 11.76 -3.90
C ASP A 109 0.05 10.58 -4.36
N ARG A 110 0.07 9.47 -3.62
CA ARG A 110 0.87 8.29 -3.94
C ARG A 110 0.26 7.00 -3.41
N ILE A 111 0.39 5.93 -4.19
CA ILE A 111 -0.04 4.58 -3.84
C ILE A 111 1.17 3.65 -3.80
N TYR A 112 1.31 2.91 -2.69
CA TYR A 112 2.31 1.85 -2.54
C TYR A 112 1.65 0.49 -2.53
N LEU A 113 2.19 -0.44 -3.32
CA LEU A 113 1.83 -1.85 -3.37
C LEU A 113 3.10 -2.66 -3.11
N ASN A 114 3.21 -3.31 -1.96
CA ASN A 114 4.39 -4.06 -1.59
C ASN A 114 4.05 -5.54 -1.39
N PHE A 115 4.61 -6.42 -2.24
CA PHE A 115 4.53 -7.89 -2.11
C PHE A 115 3.09 -8.42 -1.99
N SER A 116 2.18 -7.83 -2.77
CA SER A 116 0.79 -8.26 -2.83
C SER A 116 0.66 -9.69 -3.37
N ASP A 117 -0.48 -10.34 -3.04
CA ASP A 117 -0.76 -11.71 -3.46
C ASP A 117 -0.72 -11.86 -5.00
N PRO A 118 0.05 -12.81 -5.54
CA PRO A 118 0.23 -12.97 -6.99
C PRO A 118 -0.96 -13.59 -7.71
N TRP A 119 -1.89 -14.23 -7.00
CA TRP A 119 -3.06 -14.89 -7.59
C TRP A 119 -2.70 -15.70 -8.86
N PRO A 120 -1.97 -16.82 -8.74
CA PRO A 120 -1.28 -17.46 -9.87
C PRO A 120 -2.20 -18.04 -10.95
N LYS A 121 -3.51 -18.22 -10.68
CA LYS A 121 -4.47 -18.71 -11.65
C LYS A 121 -5.03 -17.56 -12.48
N ASP A 122 -5.05 -17.68 -13.81
CA ASP A 122 -5.53 -16.64 -14.75
C ASP A 122 -6.95 -16.17 -14.47
N ARG A 123 -7.84 -17.08 -14.07
CA ARG A 123 -9.22 -16.72 -13.66
C ARG A 123 -9.28 -15.75 -12.46
N HIS A 124 -8.17 -15.59 -11.75
CA HIS A 124 -8.03 -14.68 -10.61
C HIS A 124 -7.23 -13.42 -10.95
N ALA A 125 -6.78 -13.22 -12.19
CA ALA A 125 -5.93 -12.10 -12.59
C ALA A 125 -6.53 -10.74 -12.15
N LYS A 126 -7.84 -10.57 -12.27
CA LYS A 126 -8.56 -9.36 -11.81
C LYS A 126 -8.47 -9.06 -10.30
N ARG A 127 -7.97 -10.00 -9.48
CA ARG A 127 -7.73 -9.81 -8.04
C ARG A 127 -6.33 -9.28 -7.74
N ARG A 128 -5.42 -9.32 -8.71
CA ARG A 128 -4.08 -8.75 -8.56
C ARG A 128 -4.20 -7.23 -8.41
N LEU A 129 -3.54 -6.66 -7.44
CA LEU A 129 -3.61 -5.20 -7.17
C LEU A 129 -3.01 -4.36 -8.31
N THR A 130 -2.29 -4.97 -9.24
CA THR A 130 -1.78 -4.35 -10.47
C THR A 130 -2.59 -4.70 -11.72
N SER A 131 -3.82 -5.23 -11.58
CA SER A 131 -4.70 -5.45 -12.72
C SER A 131 -5.33 -4.14 -13.20
N ARG A 132 -5.71 -4.07 -14.49
CA ARG A 132 -6.44 -2.92 -15.07
C ARG A 132 -7.72 -2.56 -14.32
N GLN A 133 -8.38 -3.56 -13.67
CA GLN A 133 -9.54 -3.31 -12.84
C GLN A 133 -9.19 -2.52 -11.57
N PHE A 134 -8.00 -2.73 -11.01
CA PHE A 134 -7.50 -1.95 -9.90
C PHE A 134 -6.97 -0.60 -10.35
N PHE A 135 -6.27 -0.51 -11.48
CA PHE A 135 -5.87 0.77 -12.06
C PHE A 135 -7.08 1.69 -12.30
N ALA A 136 -8.20 1.14 -12.79
CA ALA A 136 -9.44 1.91 -12.95
C ALA A 136 -10.02 2.45 -11.61
N ARG A 137 -9.73 1.80 -10.48
CA ARG A 137 -10.07 2.32 -9.15
C ARG A 137 -9.08 3.40 -8.71
N TYR A 138 -7.79 3.18 -8.95
CA TYR A 138 -6.75 4.16 -8.63
C TYR A 138 -6.92 5.45 -9.42
N ASP A 139 -7.39 5.39 -10.65
CA ASP A 139 -7.75 6.56 -11.47
C ASP A 139 -8.79 7.46 -10.82
N GLN A 140 -9.68 6.88 -10.00
CA GLN A 140 -10.73 7.64 -9.34
C GLN A 140 -10.23 8.40 -8.12
N ILE A 141 -9.08 8.04 -7.55
CA ILE A 141 -8.61 8.57 -6.26
C ILE A 141 -7.26 9.28 -6.35
N LEU A 142 -6.39 8.85 -7.28
CA LEU A 142 -5.03 9.38 -7.42
C LEU A 142 -5.06 10.74 -8.11
N LYS A 143 -4.27 11.68 -7.61
CA LYS A 143 -4.05 12.98 -8.26
C LYS A 143 -3.41 12.79 -9.64
N LYS A 144 -3.58 13.80 -10.51
CA LYS A 144 -3.04 13.77 -11.88
C LYS A 144 -1.51 13.63 -11.89
N GLU A 145 -0.83 14.30 -10.97
CA GLU A 145 0.62 14.24 -10.79
C GLU A 145 1.06 13.12 -9.84
N GLY A 146 0.10 12.34 -9.36
CA GLY A 146 0.36 11.22 -8.46
C GLY A 146 0.89 10.00 -9.19
N HIS A 147 1.52 9.10 -8.45
CA HIS A 147 2.02 7.86 -9.02
C HIS A 147 1.84 6.67 -8.08
N LEU A 148 1.94 5.49 -8.67
CA LEU A 148 1.91 4.21 -8.01
C LEU A 148 3.31 3.59 -8.03
N GLU A 149 3.75 3.09 -6.88
CA GLU A 149 4.96 2.30 -6.75
C GLU A 149 4.60 0.86 -6.37
N PHE A 150 5.12 -0.10 -7.11
CA PHE A 150 4.89 -1.52 -6.86
C PHE A 150 6.20 -2.27 -6.72
N LYS A 151 6.32 -3.09 -5.66
CA LYS A 151 7.45 -4.00 -5.42
C LYS A 151 6.98 -5.44 -5.27
N THR A 152 7.74 -6.37 -5.85
CA THR A 152 7.51 -7.82 -5.72
C THR A 152 8.78 -8.63 -6.02
N ASP A 153 8.92 -9.80 -5.43
CA ASP A 153 9.90 -10.82 -5.81
C ASP A 153 9.34 -11.84 -6.82
N ASN A 154 8.03 -11.76 -7.11
CA ASN A 154 7.36 -12.66 -8.05
C ASN A 154 7.50 -12.15 -9.49
N GLN A 155 8.34 -12.80 -10.28
CA GLN A 155 8.66 -12.41 -11.66
C GLN A 155 7.45 -12.48 -12.60
N ASP A 156 6.56 -13.46 -12.41
CA ASP A 156 5.35 -13.63 -13.24
C ASP A 156 4.35 -12.50 -12.96
N LEU A 157 4.13 -12.17 -11.67
CA LEU A 157 3.31 -11.03 -11.29
C LEU A 157 3.90 -9.72 -11.81
N PHE A 158 5.23 -9.57 -11.77
CA PHE A 158 5.88 -8.37 -12.27
C PHE A 158 5.73 -8.22 -13.79
N THR A 159 5.92 -9.31 -14.56
CA THR A 159 5.68 -9.32 -16.00
C THR A 159 4.24 -8.94 -16.32
N PHE A 160 3.26 -9.57 -15.67
CA PHE A 160 1.85 -9.18 -15.78
C PHE A 160 1.62 -7.70 -15.49
N SER A 161 2.26 -7.16 -14.44
CA SER A 161 2.07 -5.76 -14.04
C SER A 161 2.61 -4.79 -15.09
N LEU A 162 3.76 -5.12 -15.72
CA LEU A 162 4.31 -4.32 -16.83
C LEU A 162 3.38 -4.28 -18.05
N GLU A 163 2.65 -5.36 -18.32
CA GLU A 163 1.66 -5.43 -19.41
C GLU A 163 0.38 -4.66 -19.07
N GLU A 164 -0.08 -4.75 -17.82
CA GLU A 164 -1.35 -4.12 -17.39
C GLU A 164 -1.25 -2.58 -17.29
N VAL A 165 -0.08 -2.02 -17.00
CA VAL A 165 0.11 -0.55 -16.91
C VAL A 165 -0.34 0.15 -18.20
N PRO A 166 0.23 -0.12 -19.39
CA PRO A 166 -0.19 0.54 -20.64
C PRO A 166 -1.59 0.13 -21.07
N GLU A 167 -2.03 -1.10 -20.80
CA GLU A 167 -3.38 -1.56 -21.10
C GLU A 167 -4.45 -0.84 -20.27
N ALA A 168 -4.08 -0.33 -19.10
CA ALA A 168 -4.93 0.52 -18.28
C ALA A 168 -4.90 2.00 -18.69
N GLY A 169 -4.10 2.36 -19.72
CA GLY A 169 -3.90 3.75 -20.15
C GLY A 169 -2.92 4.53 -19.26
N TRP A 170 -2.16 3.84 -18.42
CA TRP A 170 -1.14 4.44 -17.56
C TRP A 170 0.23 4.43 -18.24
N LYS A 171 1.09 5.34 -17.81
CA LYS A 171 2.49 5.45 -18.25
C LYS A 171 3.39 4.69 -17.29
N LEU A 172 4.26 3.85 -17.82
CA LEU A 172 5.37 3.27 -17.07
C LEU A 172 6.51 4.29 -17.01
N ASP A 173 6.76 4.86 -15.84
CA ASP A 173 7.81 5.88 -15.66
C ASP A 173 9.18 5.25 -15.43
N ALA A 174 9.26 4.16 -14.67
CA ALA A 174 10.48 3.43 -14.41
C ALA A 174 10.20 1.97 -14.02
N SER A 175 11.15 1.08 -14.28
CA SER A 175 11.08 -0.30 -13.80
C SER A 175 12.46 -0.94 -13.71
N THR A 176 12.61 -1.87 -12.75
CA THR A 176 13.79 -2.72 -12.61
C THR A 176 13.38 -4.12 -12.15
N ARG A 177 14.14 -5.15 -12.53
CA ARG A 177 13.96 -6.51 -12.02
C ARG A 177 14.92 -6.87 -10.89
N ASP A 178 15.78 -5.93 -10.53
CA ASP A 178 16.75 -6.10 -9.44
C ASP A 178 16.97 -4.75 -8.73
N LEU A 179 16.02 -4.40 -7.87
CA LEU A 179 15.98 -3.12 -7.17
C LEU A 179 17.26 -2.84 -6.37
N HIS A 180 17.76 -3.85 -5.67
CA HIS A 180 18.89 -3.66 -4.75
C HIS A 180 20.22 -3.41 -5.46
N HIS A 181 20.32 -3.75 -6.75
CA HIS A 181 21.47 -3.44 -7.62
C HIS A 181 21.20 -2.27 -8.58
N ASP A 182 20.01 -1.67 -8.53
CA ASP A 182 19.68 -0.50 -9.34
C ASP A 182 20.06 0.79 -8.60
N PRO A 183 21.07 1.55 -9.06
CA PRO A 183 21.58 2.70 -8.32
C PRO A 183 20.59 3.88 -8.24
N VAL A 184 19.61 3.93 -9.14
CA VAL A 184 18.63 5.02 -9.20
C VAL A 184 17.36 4.63 -8.40
N LEU A 185 16.78 3.47 -8.70
CA LEU A 185 15.50 3.07 -8.10
C LEU A 185 15.65 2.55 -6.65
N ASN A 186 16.88 2.22 -6.22
CA ASN A 186 17.16 1.84 -4.84
C ASN A 186 17.49 3.04 -3.94
N GLU A 187 17.72 4.22 -4.49
CA GLU A 187 17.96 5.40 -3.69
C GLU A 187 16.74 5.71 -2.81
N GLY A 188 16.97 5.83 -1.49
CA GLY A 188 15.91 6.06 -0.51
C GLY A 188 14.92 4.90 -0.34
N ASN A 189 15.23 3.70 -0.82
CA ASN A 189 14.34 2.55 -0.68
C ASN A 189 14.14 2.16 0.79
N VAL A 190 12.90 2.15 1.24
CA VAL A 190 12.49 1.62 2.55
C VAL A 190 12.00 0.19 2.36
N MET A 191 12.59 -0.75 3.10
CA MET A 191 12.28 -2.18 2.96
C MET A 191 11.10 -2.59 3.85
N THR A 192 10.24 -3.48 3.32
CA THR A 192 9.29 -4.23 4.15
C THR A 192 9.99 -5.33 4.95
N GLU A 193 9.33 -5.90 5.99
CA GLU A 193 9.83 -7.11 6.69
C GLU A 193 10.02 -8.29 5.70
N TYR A 194 9.16 -8.36 4.67
CA TYR A 194 9.23 -9.39 3.64
C TYR A 194 10.44 -9.18 2.72
N GLU A 195 10.63 -7.96 2.24
CA GLU A 195 11.74 -7.57 1.36
C GLU A 195 13.09 -7.88 2.00
N GLU A 196 13.31 -7.42 3.24
CA GLU A 196 14.54 -7.67 3.99
C GLU A 196 14.84 -9.18 4.09
N LYS A 197 13.83 -9.98 4.43
CA LYS A 197 13.99 -11.43 4.59
C LYS A 197 14.32 -12.14 3.29
N PHE A 198 13.70 -11.74 2.16
CA PHE A 198 13.84 -12.46 0.90
C PHE A 198 15.00 -11.94 0.05
N SER A 199 15.34 -10.67 0.12
CA SER A 199 16.58 -10.15 -0.47
C SER A 199 17.82 -10.74 0.18
N PHE A 200 17.82 -10.90 1.50
CA PHE A 200 18.90 -11.59 2.22
C PHE A 200 19.11 -13.04 1.74
N LYS A 201 18.07 -13.67 1.18
CA LYS A 201 18.16 -15.01 0.57
C LYS A 201 18.63 -15.00 -0.90
N GLY A 202 18.93 -13.82 -1.44
CA GLY A 202 19.36 -13.63 -2.82
C GLY A 202 18.20 -13.55 -3.83
N ASN A 203 16.95 -13.38 -3.39
CA ASN A 203 15.84 -13.15 -4.31
C ASN A 203 15.91 -11.71 -4.86
N PRO A 204 15.98 -11.51 -6.18
CA PRO A 204 15.91 -10.17 -6.74
C PRO A 204 14.52 -9.57 -6.50
N ILE A 205 14.49 -8.30 -6.16
CA ILE A 205 13.26 -7.54 -5.97
C ILE A 205 12.98 -6.70 -7.20
N CYS A 206 11.81 -6.88 -7.79
CA CYS A 206 11.34 -6.05 -8.88
C CYS A 206 10.64 -4.80 -8.34
N LYS A 207 10.82 -3.66 -9.02
CA LYS A 207 10.09 -2.42 -8.75
C LYS A 207 9.61 -1.80 -10.06
N LEU A 208 8.40 -1.26 -10.08
CA LEU A 208 7.93 -0.33 -11.11
C LEU A 208 7.32 0.92 -10.47
N ILE A 209 7.37 2.00 -11.23
CA ILE A 209 6.69 3.28 -10.95
C ILE A 209 5.83 3.58 -12.17
N ALA A 210 4.56 3.89 -11.93
CA ALA A 210 3.60 4.22 -12.99
C ALA A 210 2.78 5.47 -12.61
N SER A 211 2.45 6.29 -13.61
CA SER A 211 1.62 7.49 -13.48
C SER A 211 0.44 7.46 -14.44
N ARG A 212 -0.52 8.38 -14.23
CA ARG A 212 -1.71 8.53 -15.08
C ARG A 212 -1.40 9.23 -16.39
#